data_e94a05e28a12d1b7258e43fa57322f3e
#
_entry.id   e94a05e28a12d1b7258e43fa57322f3e
#
_cell.length_a   1.000
_cell.length_b   1.000
_cell.length_c   1.000
_cell.angle_alpha   90.00
_cell.angle_beta   90.00
_cell.angle_gamma   90.00
#
_symmetry.space_group_name_H-M   'P 1'
#
loop_
_entity.id
_entity.type
_entity.pdbx_description
1 polymer ?
#
loop_
_entity_poly.entity_id
_entity_poly.type
_entity_poly.pdbx_seq_one_letter_code
_entity_poly.pdbx_strand_id
1 'polypeptide(L)'
;MLGNNNTDAERKQECSLSVLTNVYNTAATLQKVLNQYFPGKSIKINSGWRSVRNNRSCNGKPTSKHLSGLAIDFNIQGVKSHALGQFLNTVWVGWVGVYADFVHVQINPSRGRANDR
;
A
#
# COMPACT_ATOMS: atom_id res chain seq x y z
N MET A 1 0.95 9.67 -1.44
CA MET A 1 1.53 8.37 -1.10
C MET A 1 2.21 8.32 0.25
N LEU A 2 2.78 9.42 0.69
CA LEU A 2 3.34 9.45 2.05
C LEU A 2 2.26 9.63 3.11
N GLY A 3 1.04 9.95 2.71
CA GLY A 3 -0.09 10.08 3.61
C GLY A 3 -0.10 11.39 4.36
N ASN A 4 -1.28 11.73 4.88
CA ASN A 4 -1.48 13.00 5.59
C ASN A 4 -1.26 12.88 7.09
N ASN A 5 -1.18 11.66 7.61
CA ASN A 5 -1.12 11.42 9.05
C ASN A 5 0.30 11.34 9.60
N ASN A 6 1.29 11.57 8.74
CA ASN A 6 2.68 11.61 9.12
C ASN A 6 3.11 13.07 9.27
N THR A 7 3.93 13.37 10.26
CA THR A 7 4.46 14.73 10.42
C THR A 7 5.69 14.93 9.54
N ASP A 8 6.05 16.20 9.29
CA ASP A 8 7.27 16.51 8.54
C ASP A 8 8.52 16.02 9.25
N ALA A 9 8.56 16.11 10.57
CA ALA A 9 9.68 15.61 11.35
C ALA A 9 9.82 14.10 11.19
N GLU A 10 8.69 13.38 11.20
CA GLU A 10 8.69 11.94 10.99
C GLU A 10 9.20 11.57 9.60
N ARG A 11 8.77 12.31 8.58
CA ARG A 11 9.26 12.07 7.22
C ARG A 11 10.77 12.24 7.12
N LYS A 12 11.31 13.27 7.75
CA LYS A 12 12.75 13.52 7.73
C LYS A 12 13.54 12.45 8.48
N GLN A 13 13.02 11.98 9.60
CA GLN A 13 13.74 11.05 10.47
C GLN A 13 13.58 9.59 10.09
N GLU A 14 12.41 9.21 9.60
CA GLU A 14 12.05 7.80 9.41
C GLU A 14 11.92 7.38 7.97
N CYS A 15 11.63 8.32 7.04
CA CYS A 15 11.50 7.98 5.63
C CYS A 15 12.84 8.20 4.92
N SER A 16 13.72 7.21 5.03
CA SER A 16 15.02 7.24 4.37
C SER A 16 14.86 7.22 2.85
N LEU A 17 15.95 7.47 2.14
CA LEU A 17 15.97 7.37 0.68
C LEU A 17 15.55 5.96 0.23
N SER A 18 15.99 4.94 0.94
CA SER A 18 15.63 3.56 0.65
C SER A 18 14.13 3.33 0.78
N VAL A 19 13.53 3.83 1.86
CA VAL A 19 12.08 3.72 2.07
C VAL A 19 11.32 4.50 0.99
N LEU A 20 11.76 5.70 0.68
CA LEU A 20 11.13 6.52 -0.36
C LEU A 20 11.18 5.82 -1.71
N THR A 21 12.30 5.21 -2.04
CA THR A 21 12.45 4.43 -3.27
C THR A 21 11.44 3.27 -3.30
N ASN A 22 11.28 2.59 -2.18
CA ASN A 22 10.30 1.51 -2.07
C ASN A 22 8.87 2.01 -2.31
N VAL A 23 8.53 3.16 -1.75
CA VAL A 23 7.20 3.77 -1.94
C VAL A 23 6.95 4.02 -3.43
N TYR A 24 7.89 4.66 -4.11
CA TYR A 24 7.73 4.95 -5.53
C TYR A 24 7.66 3.69 -6.37
N ASN A 25 8.49 2.69 -6.07
CA ASN A 25 8.48 1.44 -6.83
C ASN A 25 7.17 0.68 -6.64
N THR A 26 6.67 0.61 -5.42
CA THR A 26 5.40 -0.04 -5.12
C THR A 26 4.25 0.66 -5.85
N ALA A 27 4.23 1.99 -5.77
CA ALA A 27 3.20 2.78 -6.43
C ALA A 27 3.26 2.66 -7.94
N ALA A 28 4.45 2.68 -8.52
CA ALA A 28 4.62 2.56 -9.97
C ALA A 28 4.17 1.19 -10.46
N THR A 29 4.51 0.14 -9.73
CA THR A 29 4.07 -1.22 -10.06
C THR A 29 2.55 -1.33 -10.01
N LEU A 30 1.94 -0.80 -8.96
CA LEU A 30 0.50 -0.79 -8.81
C LEU A 30 -0.17 -0.01 -9.94
N GLN A 31 0.34 1.19 -10.24
CA GLN A 31 -0.22 2.05 -11.28
C GLN A 31 -0.17 1.35 -12.64
N LYS A 32 0.93 0.67 -12.95
CA LYS A 32 1.09 -0.04 -14.21
C LYS A 32 0.03 -1.14 -14.35
N VAL A 33 -0.17 -1.93 -13.30
CA VAL A 33 -1.17 -3.00 -13.29
C VAL A 33 -2.57 -2.41 -13.45
N LEU A 34 -2.88 -1.37 -12.69
CA LEU A 34 -4.22 -0.78 -12.72
C LEU A 34 -4.53 -0.08 -14.05
N ASN A 35 -3.56 0.59 -14.65
CA ASN A 35 -3.75 1.22 -15.96
C ASN A 35 -4.06 0.20 -17.05
N GLN A 36 -3.52 -0.98 -16.91
CA GLN A 36 -3.71 -2.04 -17.88
C GLN A 36 -5.13 -2.61 -17.86
N TYR A 37 -5.72 -2.69 -16.68
CA TYR A 37 -7.00 -3.38 -16.48
C TYR A 37 -8.15 -2.46 -16.07
N PHE A 38 -7.85 -1.29 -15.54
CA PHE A 38 -8.86 -0.31 -15.13
C PHE A 38 -8.51 1.07 -15.70
N PRO A 39 -8.39 1.20 -17.03
CA PRO A 39 -8.00 2.48 -17.63
C PRO A 39 -9.04 3.55 -17.32
N GLY A 40 -8.56 4.75 -17.03
CA GLY A 40 -9.43 5.89 -16.77
C GLY A 40 -10.11 5.90 -15.41
N LYS A 41 -9.84 4.94 -14.55
CA LYS A 41 -10.40 4.91 -13.21
C LYS A 41 -9.52 5.70 -12.23
N SER A 42 -10.17 6.40 -11.31
CA SER A 42 -9.49 7.14 -10.25
C SER A 42 -9.05 6.21 -9.12
N ILE A 43 -7.79 6.30 -8.77
CA ILE A 43 -7.21 5.53 -7.67
C ILE A 43 -7.11 6.44 -6.46
N LYS A 44 -7.63 5.98 -5.32
CA LYS A 44 -7.51 6.70 -4.07
C LYS A 44 -6.55 5.94 -3.16
N ILE A 45 -5.43 6.57 -2.83
CA ILE A 45 -4.47 6.01 -1.89
C ILE A 45 -4.91 6.38 -0.48
N ASN A 46 -5.22 5.37 0.32
CA ASN A 46 -5.66 5.56 1.71
C ASN A 46 -4.48 5.59 2.66
N SER A 47 -3.45 4.80 2.39
CA SER A 47 -2.25 4.76 3.20
C SER A 47 -1.09 4.23 2.36
N GLY A 48 0.02 4.96 2.40
CA GLY A 48 1.29 4.51 1.81
C GLY A 48 2.29 4.27 2.92
N TRP A 49 3.45 4.98 2.90
CA TRP A 49 4.39 4.90 4.00
C TRP A 49 3.75 5.43 5.28
N ARG A 50 4.06 4.77 6.40
CA ARG A 50 3.66 5.21 7.73
C ARG A 50 4.88 5.38 8.62
N SER A 51 4.88 6.46 9.42
CA SER A 51 5.79 6.57 10.55
C SER A 51 5.43 5.51 11.61
N VAL A 52 6.34 5.26 12.52
CA VAL A 52 6.09 4.31 13.62
C VAL A 52 4.86 4.75 14.43
N ARG A 53 4.78 6.04 14.75
CA ARG A 53 3.64 6.58 15.51
C ARG A 53 2.33 6.38 14.73
N ASN A 54 2.33 6.74 13.45
CA ASN A 54 1.13 6.61 12.61
C ASN A 54 0.70 5.14 12.50
N ASN A 55 1.65 4.25 12.30
CA ASN A 55 1.36 2.82 12.22
C ASN A 55 0.72 2.32 13.52
N ARG A 56 1.23 2.77 14.65
CA ARG A 56 0.68 2.39 15.96
C ARG A 56 -0.76 2.91 16.12
N SER A 57 -1.03 4.15 15.70
CA SER A 57 -2.37 4.71 15.83
C SER A 57 -3.40 4.06 14.91
N CYS A 58 -2.95 3.38 13.85
CA CYS A 58 -3.81 2.60 12.96
C CYS A 58 -3.92 1.13 13.38
N ASN A 59 -3.36 0.77 14.53
CA ASN A 59 -3.28 -0.62 14.98
C ASN A 59 -2.51 -1.51 14.01
N GLY A 60 -1.56 -0.93 13.28
CA GLY A 60 -0.70 -1.68 12.39
C GLY A 60 0.28 -2.54 13.18
N LYS A 61 0.68 -3.67 12.61
CA LYS A 61 1.68 -4.51 13.24
C LYS A 61 3.04 -3.83 13.22
N PRO A 62 3.89 -4.05 14.25
CA PRO A 62 5.25 -3.47 14.24
C PRO A 62 6.09 -3.87 13.03
N THR A 63 5.73 -4.97 12.38
CA THR A 63 6.43 -5.47 11.19
C THR A 63 5.74 -5.06 9.89
N SER A 64 4.77 -4.15 9.95
CA SER A 64 4.00 -3.74 8.78
C SER A 64 4.90 -3.26 7.65
N LYS A 65 4.60 -3.68 6.44
CA LYS A 65 5.31 -3.25 5.24
C LYS A 65 5.06 -1.77 4.91
N HIS A 66 4.06 -1.15 5.49
CA HIS A 66 3.87 0.29 5.37
C HIS A 66 5.06 1.07 5.95
N LEU A 67 5.71 0.53 6.97
CA LEU A 67 6.87 1.19 7.60
C LEU A 67 8.06 1.27 6.65
N SER A 68 8.20 0.30 5.76
CA SER A 68 9.30 0.24 4.81
C SER A 68 8.93 0.75 3.41
N GLY A 69 7.71 1.22 3.23
CA GLY A 69 7.25 1.73 1.94
C GLY A 69 6.87 0.65 0.93
N LEU A 70 6.74 -0.57 1.37
CA LEU A 70 6.46 -1.71 0.49
C LEU A 70 4.99 -2.09 0.45
N ALA A 71 4.11 -1.30 1.05
CA ALA A 71 2.67 -1.56 1.09
C ALA A 71 1.88 -0.31 0.78
N ILE A 72 0.74 -0.50 0.13
CA ILE A 72 -0.22 0.57 -0.17
C ILE A 72 -1.62 0.04 0.10
N ASP A 73 -2.42 0.83 0.81
CA ASP A 73 -3.85 0.62 0.96
C ASP A 73 -4.55 1.60 0.01
N PHE A 74 -5.44 1.09 -0.82
CA PHE A 74 -6.10 1.92 -1.82
C PHE A 74 -7.47 1.38 -2.20
N ASN A 75 -8.23 2.21 -2.87
CA ASN A 75 -9.47 1.78 -3.53
C ASN A 75 -9.63 2.52 -4.86
N ILE A 76 -10.50 2.01 -5.70
CA ILE A 76 -10.84 2.63 -6.98
C ILE A 76 -12.31 3.02 -6.93
N GLN A 77 -12.60 4.28 -7.22
CA GLN A 77 -13.97 4.77 -7.25
C GLN A 77 -14.79 3.95 -8.25
N GLY A 78 -15.93 3.45 -7.79
CA GLY A 78 -16.83 2.68 -8.63
C GLY A 78 -16.49 1.20 -8.74
N VAL A 79 -15.44 0.74 -8.07
CA VAL A 79 -15.04 -0.67 -8.07
C VAL A 79 -15.06 -1.18 -6.64
N LYS A 80 -15.78 -2.27 -6.41
CA LYS A 80 -15.86 -2.86 -5.07
C LYS A 80 -14.53 -3.49 -4.69
N SER A 81 -14.15 -3.34 -3.43
CA SER A 81 -12.89 -3.90 -2.92
C SER A 81 -12.77 -5.39 -3.18
N HIS A 82 -13.86 -6.13 -2.99
CA HIS A 82 -13.87 -7.57 -3.22
C HIS A 82 -13.52 -7.92 -4.67
N ALA A 83 -14.13 -7.25 -5.63
CA ALA A 83 -13.86 -7.50 -7.05
C ALA A 83 -12.43 -7.12 -7.41
N LEU A 84 -11.96 -5.99 -6.89
CA LEU A 84 -10.62 -5.50 -7.12
C LEU A 84 -9.59 -6.48 -6.53
N GLY A 85 -9.85 -6.97 -5.34
CA GLY A 85 -8.96 -7.92 -4.68
C GLY A 85 -8.88 -9.26 -5.39
N GLN A 86 -10.01 -9.77 -5.87
CA GLN A 86 -10.03 -11.01 -6.65
C GLN A 86 -9.16 -10.89 -7.89
N PHE A 87 -9.30 -9.77 -8.60
CA PHE A 87 -8.48 -9.51 -9.78
C PHE A 87 -7.01 -9.43 -9.42
N LEU A 88 -6.66 -8.64 -8.41
CA LEU A 88 -5.26 -8.45 -8.02
C LEU A 88 -4.60 -9.73 -7.53
N ASN A 89 -5.35 -10.64 -6.92
CA ASN A 89 -4.80 -11.92 -6.51
C ASN A 89 -4.24 -12.73 -7.68
N THR A 90 -4.69 -12.47 -8.89
CA THR A 90 -4.22 -13.19 -10.06
C THR A 90 -3.00 -12.55 -10.73
N VAL A 91 -2.79 -11.25 -10.52
CA VAL A 91 -1.78 -10.49 -11.28
C VAL A 91 -0.74 -9.80 -10.40
N TRP A 92 -0.99 -9.64 -9.11
CA TRP A 92 -0.08 -8.91 -8.24
C TRP A 92 1.13 -9.76 -7.86
N VAL A 93 2.29 -9.11 -7.78
CA VAL A 93 3.57 -9.79 -7.53
C VAL A 93 3.86 -10.06 -6.06
N GLY A 94 2.96 -9.68 -5.17
CA GLY A 94 3.17 -9.85 -3.74
C GLY A 94 1.90 -10.34 -3.06
N TRP A 95 1.67 -9.86 -1.84
CA TRP A 95 0.51 -10.23 -1.07
C TRP A 95 -0.63 -9.23 -1.28
N VAL A 96 -1.85 -9.73 -1.30
CA VAL A 96 -3.07 -8.92 -1.44
C VAL A 96 -3.99 -9.23 -0.26
N GLY A 97 -4.44 -8.18 0.44
CA GLY A 97 -5.43 -8.27 1.49
C GLY A 97 -6.68 -7.49 1.08
N VAL A 98 -7.84 -8.09 1.27
CA VAL A 98 -9.11 -7.47 0.90
C VAL A 98 -9.87 -7.08 2.16
N TYR A 99 -10.22 -5.80 2.24
CA TYR A 99 -10.99 -5.26 3.35
C TYR A 99 -12.28 -4.64 2.83
N ALA A 100 -13.20 -4.29 3.72
CA ALA A 100 -14.51 -3.80 3.32
C ALA A 100 -14.43 -2.57 2.41
N ASP A 101 -13.53 -1.64 2.73
CA ASP A 101 -13.47 -0.34 2.07
C ASP A 101 -12.22 -0.11 1.25
N PHE A 102 -11.27 -1.04 1.25
CA PHE A 102 -10.01 -0.87 0.55
C PHE A 102 -9.32 -2.20 0.31
N VAL A 103 -8.28 -2.15 -0.50
CA VAL A 103 -7.41 -3.29 -0.76
C VAL A 103 -6.01 -2.91 -0.30
N HIS A 104 -5.35 -3.84 0.36
CA HIS A 104 -3.95 -3.73 0.75
C HIS A 104 -3.11 -4.56 -0.20
N VAL A 105 -2.10 -3.94 -0.81
CA VAL A 105 -1.11 -4.67 -1.61
C VAL A 105 0.27 -4.42 -1.03
N GLN A 106 1.12 -5.41 -1.12
CA GLN A 106 2.51 -5.24 -0.71
C GLN A 106 3.41 -6.08 -1.60
N ILE A 107 4.59 -5.56 -1.84
CA ILE A 107 5.66 -6.30 -2.48
C ILE A 107 6.34 -7.09 -1.38
N ASN A 108 6.29 -8.42 -1.51
CA ASN A 108 6.83 -9.28 -0.46
C ASN A 108 7.81 -10.28 -1.08
N PRO A 109 9.09 -9.97 -1.06
CA PRO A 109 10.09 -10.85 -1.65
C PRO A 109 10.13 -12.24 -1.03
N SER A 110 9.75 -12.37 0.23
CA SER A 110 9.74 -13.65 0.92
C SER A 110 8.47 -14.47 0.66
N ARG A 111 7.50 -13.89 -0.02
CA ARG A 111 6.23 -14.50 -0.34
C ARG A 111 5.44 -14.97 0.86
N GLY A 112 5.66 -14.35 1.99
CA GLY A 112 4.88 -14.60 3.18
C GLY A 112 3.43 -14.20 2.97
N ARG A 113 2.52 -14.91 3.63
CA ARG A 113 1.09 -14.61 3.59
C ARG A 113 0.60 -13.98 4.88
N ALA A 114 1.53 -13.52 5.70
CA ALA A 114 1.15 -12.84 6.92
C ALA A 114 0.40 -11.56 6.59
N ASN A 115 -0.64 -11.27 7.36
CA ASN A 115 -1.37 -10.03 7.22
C ASN A 115 -0.60 -8.94 7.96
N ASP A 116 0.09 -8.09 7.20
CA ASP A 116 0.96 -7.05 7.73
C ASP A 116 0.27 -5.70 7.83
N ARG A 117 -1.02 -5.69 7.75
CA ARG A 117 -1.68 -4.43 7.84
C ARG A 117 -1.31 -3.69 9.12
#